data_d12c7cfd040a5a7343335783c8567186
#
_entry.id   d12c7cfd040a5a7343335783c8567186
#
_cell.length_a   1.000
_cell.length_b   1.000
_cell.length_c   1.000
_cell.angle_alpha   90.00
_cell.angle_beta   90.00
_cell.angle_gamma   90.00
#
_symmetry.space_group_name_H-M   'P 1'
#
loop_
_entity.id
_entity.type
_entity.pdbx_description
1 polymer ?
#
loop_
_entity_poly.entity_id
_entity_poly.type
_entity_poly.pdbx_seq_one_letter_code
_entity_poly.pdbx_strand_id
1 'polypeptide(L)'
;VTSNRRSNTELSYTFHGRDVYAYTGAKLASGHISFEEVGPELPVDKILELPVVETIIEDNLVRGAIDILDVRFGSLWTSITRDDFYALEPNFGDRFEVTIFNNDMLVYQNQVTYGKSFADVRIGQPIIYINSLYRVGLAINQGSFAKAYNVGVGSNWHIEIKRLGD
;
A
#
# COMPACT_ATOMS: atom_id res chain seq x y z
N VAL A 1 4.50 -14.57 -23.33
CA VAL A 1 3.72 -15.29 -22.29
C VAL A 1 2.40 -15.83 -22.87
N THR A 2 1.70 -15.09 -23.72
CA THR A 2 0.41 -15.52 -24.31
C THR A 2 0.52 -16.79 -25.15
N SER A 3 1.68 -17.09 -25.75
CA SER A 3 1.96 -18.34 -26.47
C SER A 3 1.92 -19.59 -25.56
N ASN A 4 2.07 -19.41 -24.28
CA ASN A 4 2.01 -20.46 -23.26
C ASN A 4 0.62 -20.62 -22.62
N ARG A 5 -0.42 -20.11 -23.24
CA ARG A 5 -1.79 -20.21 -22.73
C ARG A 5 -2.23 -21.68 -22.58
N ARG A 6 -2.96 -21.97 -21.50
CA ARG A 6 -3.58 -23.27 -21.27
C ARG A 6 -4.55 -23.61 -22.40
N SER A 7 -4.50 -24.84 -22.92
CA SER A 7 -5.38 -25.31 -23.97
C SER A 7 -6.86 -25.28 -23.55
N ASN A 8 -7.75 -25.12 -24.53
CA ASN A 8 -9.22 -25.12 -24.33
C ASN A 8 -9.74 -24.00 -23.41
N THR A 9 -9.06 -22.85 -23.40
CA THR A 9 -9.49 -21.67 -22.62
C THR A 9 -9.89 -20.47 -23.52
N GLU A 10 -10.00 -20.71 -24.82
CA GLU A 10 -10.29 -19.68 -25.83
C GLU A 10 -11.70 -19.11 -25.71
N LEU A 11 -12.62 -19.86 -25.09
CA LEU A 11 -14.00 -19.40 -24.86
C LEU A 11 -14.12 -18.34 -23.76
N SER A 12 -13.05 -18.11 -22.97
CA SER A 12 -13.04 -17.12 -21.92
C SER A 12 -11.67 -16.43 -21.79
N TYR A 13 -11.55 -15.25 -22.37
CA TYR A 13 -10.29 -14.52 -22.45
C TYR A 13 -9.92 -13.71 -21.21
N THR A 14 -10.79 -13.61 -20.21
CA THR A 14 -10.61 -12.69 -19.07
C THR A 14 -9.76 -13.25 -17.92
N PHE A 15 -9.53 -14.56 -17.88
CA PHE A 15 -8.81 -15.23 -16.77
C PHE A 15 -7.31 -15.40 -17.04
N HIS A 16 -6.63 -14.32 -17.43
CA HIS A 16 -5.19 -14.39 -17.74
C HIS A 16 -4.34 -14.88 -16.57
N GLY A 17 -4.69 -14.53 -15.34
CA GLY A 17 -4.02 -15.03 -14.13
C GLY A 17 -3.98 -16.56 -14.07
N ARG A 18 -5.12 -17.20 -14.30
CA ARG A 18 -5.29 -18.67 -14.31
C ARG A 18 -4.69 -19.32 -15.55
N ASP A 19 -5.05 -18.82 -16.74
CA ASP A 19 -4.85 -19.54 -17.99
C ASP A 19 -3.53 -19.20 -18.69
N VAL A 20 -2.91 -18.06 -18.33
CA VAL A 20 -1.63 -17.62 -18.90
C VAL A 20 -0.54 -17.58 -17.84
N TYR A 21 -0.70 -16.76 -16.80
CA TYR A 21 0.42 -16.54 -15.85
C TYR A 21 0.71 -17.73 -14.97
N ALA A 22 -0.29 -18.25 -14.28
CA ALA A 22 -0.12 -19.43 -13.41
C ALA A 22 0.31 -20.66 -14.22
N TYR A 23 -0.25 -20.86 -15.41
CA TYR A 23 0.09 -21.99 -16.27
C TYR A 23 1.51 -21.89 -16.84
N THR A 24 1.94 -20.70 -17.28
CA THR A 24 3.32 -20.46 -17.71
C THR A 24 4.30 -20.66 -16.56
N GLY A 25 3.97 -20.13 -15.38
CA GLY A 25 4.78 -20.32 -14.17
C GLY A 25 4.93 -21.80 -13.78
N ALA A 26 3.84 -22.58 -13.88
CA ALA A 26 3.89 -24.03 -13.62
C ALA A 26 4.77 -24.78 -14.62
N LYS A 27 4.70 -24.44 -15.92
CA LYS A 27 5.59 -25.01 -16.96
C LYS A 27 7.06 -24.71 -16.67
N LEU A 28 7.37 -23.46 -16.30
CA LEU A 28 8.72 -23.04 -15.96
C LEU A 28 9.24 -23.78 -14.71
N ALA A 29 8.43 -23.84 -13.65
CA ALA A 29 8.81 -24.51 -12.41
C ALA A 29 9.00 -26.04 -12.58
N SER A 30 8.26 -26.66 -13.50
CA SER A 30 8.38 -28.10 -13.81
C SER A 30 9.46 -28.44 -14.85
N GLY A 31 10.15 -27.44 -15.39
CA GLY A 31 11.15 -27.62 -16.43
C GLY A 31 10.59 -27.97 -17.81
N HIS A 32 9.28 -27.80 -18.05
CA HIS A 32 8.65 -28.04 -19.35
C HIS A 32 9.00 -26.97 -20.39
N ILE A 33 9.38 -25.79 -19.93
CA ILE A 33 9.91 -24.71 -20.75
C ILE A 33 11.10 -24.07 -20.03
N SER A 34 12.06 -23.54 -20.81
CA SER A 34 13.12 -22.69 -20.28
C SER A 34 12.63 -21.26 -20.08
N PHE A 35 13.45 -20.42 -19.43
CA PHE A 35 13.13 -19.00 -19.24
C PHE A 35 12.97 -18.28 -20.59
N GLU A 36 13.83 -18.59 -21.56
CA GLU A 36 13.82 -18.01 -22.90
C GLU A 36 12.56 -18.36 -23.69
N GLU A 37 11.93 -19.52 -23.37
CA GLU A 37 10.71 -19.99 -24.01
C GLU A 37 9.44 -19.38 -23.40
N VAL A 38 9.56 -18.58 -22.32
CA VAL A 38 8.43 -17.84 -21.75
C VAL A 38 7.85 -16.85 -22.76
N GLY A 39 8.70 -16.22 -23.56
CA GLY A 39 8.30 -15.28 -24.61
C GLY A 39 9.47 -14.44 -25.10
N PRO A 40 9.25 -13.57 -26.08
CA PRO A 40 10.31 -12.68 -26.54
C PRO A 40 10.73 -11.73 -25.42
N GLU A 41 12.03 -11.44 -25.38
CA GLU A 41 12.57 -10.43 -24.48
C GLU A 41 12.01 -9.05 -24.83
N LEU A 42 11.59 -8.32 -23.82
CA LEU A 42 11.14 -6.95 -23.95
C LEU A 42 12.29 -5.99 -23.63
N PRO A 43 12.46 -4.91 -24.40
CA PRO A 43 13.43 -3.87 -24.07
C PRO A 43 13.16 -3.30 -22.67
N VAL A 44 14.23 -3.05 -21.90
CA VAL A 44 14.13 -2.54 -20.51
C VAL A 44 13.42 -1.19 -20.46
N ASP A 45 13.57 -0.36 -21.49
CA ASP A 45 12.89 0.95 -21.64
C ASP A 45 11.37 0.86 -21.79
N LYS A 46 10.82 -0.35 -21.99
CA LYS A 46 9.37 -0.60 -22.01
C LYS A 46 8.78 -0.93 -20.63
N ILE A 47 9.61 -1.08 -19.62
CA ILE A 47 9.14 -1.25 -18.24
C ILE A 47 8.66 0.11 -17.76
N LEU A 48 7.36 0.18 -17.40
CA LEU A 48 6.79 1.39 -16.82
C LEU A 48 7.23 1.48 -15.35
N GLU A 49 8.00 2.50 -15.03
CA GLU A 49 8.32 2.85 -13.67
C GLU A 49 7.14 3.63 -13.05
N LEU A 50 6.66 3.15 -11.93
CA LEU A 50 5.67 3.91 -11.16
C LEU A 50 6.38 5.00 -10.36
N PRO A 51 5.82 6.22 -10.29
CA PRO A 51 6.40 7.26 -9.44
C PRO A 51 6.34 6.79 -7.97
N VAL A 52 7.50 6.63 -7.37
CA VAL A 52 7.63 6.31 -5.95
C VAL A 52 7.95 7.60 -5.20
N VAL A 53 7.15 7.93 -4.21
CA VAL A 53 7.45 9.02 -3.28
C VAL A 53 8.32 8.43 -2.18
N GLU A 54 9.57 8.88 -2.10
CA GLU A 54 10.48 8.47 -1.03
C GLU A 54 9.99 8.98 0.32
N THR A 55 10.18 8.16 1.35
CA THR A 55 9.91 8.54 2.73
C THR A 55 11.00 9.49 3.23
N ILE A 56 10.60 10.59 3.86
CA ILE A 56 11.51 11.52 4.53
C ILE A 56 11.41 11.28 6.03
N ILE A 57 12.56 11.08 6.67
CA ILE A 57 12.65 10.86 8.11
C ILE A 57 13.40 12.02 8.72
N GLU A 58 12.79 12.70 9.69
CA GLU A 58 13.37 13.75 10.52
C GLU A 58 13.30 13.30 11.99
N ASP A 59 13.96 13.99 12.92
CA ASP A 59 14.14 13.56 14.31
C ASP A 59 12.86 13.02 14.99
N ASN A 60 11.72 13.62 14.74
CA ASN A 60 10.45 13.21 15.35
C ASN A 60 9.29 13.13 14.35
N LEU A 61 9.59 13.09 13.06
CA LEU A 61 8.61 13.17 11.96
C LEU A 61 8.98 12.23 10.82
N VAL A 62 7.98 11.53 10.31
CA VAL A 62 8.10 10.75 9.07
C VAL A 62 7.05 11.25 8.08
N ARG A 63 7.50 11.53 6.85
CA ARG A 63 6.64 11.96 5.74
C ARG A 63 6.62 10.93 4.64
N GLY A 64 5.47 10.76 4.01
CA GLY A 64 5.30 9.91 2.84
C GLY A 64 4.08 10.31 2.03
N ALA A 65 3.71 9.44 1.08
CA ALA A 65 2.51 9.61 0.26
C ALA A 65 1.42 8.61 0.67
N ILE A 66 0.20 8.88 0.22
CA ILE A 66 -0.91 7.93 0.29
C ILE A 66 -0.96 7.21 -1.06
N ASP A 67 -0.55 5.93 -1.06
CA ASP A 67 -0.37 5.14 -2.28
C ASP A 67 -1.63 4.38 -2.67
N ILE A 68 -2.36 3.83 -1.69
CA ILE A 68 -3.48 2.93 -1.93
C ILE A 68 -4.63 3.26 -1.00
N LEU A 69 -5.86 3.26 -1.54
CA LEU A 69 -7.08 3.18 -0.75
C LEU A 69 -7.56 1.74 -0.75
N ASP A 70 -7.67 1.13 0.42
CA ASP A 70 -8.31 -0.18 0.54
C ASP A 70 -9.81 -0.03 0.27
N VAL A 71 -10.25 -0.53 -0.89
CA VAL A 71 -11.63 -0.39 -1.35
C VAL A 71 -12.66 -1.10 -0.45
N ARG A 72 -12.23 -2.08 0.35
CA ARG A 72 -13.13 -2.84 1.24
C ARG A 72 -13.44 -2.08 2.51
N PHE A 73 -12.41 -1.51 3.14
CA PHE A 73 -12.52 -0.88 4.45
C PHE A 73 -12.36 0.64 4.38
N GLY A 74 -11.89 1.19 3.25
CA GLY A 74 -11.61 2.61 3.10
C GLY A 74 -10.44 3.07 3.96
N SER A 75 -9.52 2.14 4.26
CA SER A 75 -8.26 2.44 4.93
C SER A 75 -7.27 3.06 3.95
N LEU A 76 -6.38 3.90 4.46
CA LEU A 76 -5.29 4.48 3.69
C LEU A 76 -4.04 3.62 3.89
N TRP A 77 -3.34 3.30 2.80
CA TRP A 77 -2.02 2.68 2.85
C TRP A 77 -0.99 3.66 2.30
N THR A 78 0.09 3.83 3.03
CA THR A 78 1.09 4.87 2.74
C THR A 78 2.36 4.28 2.11
N SER A 79 3.21 5.15 1.57
CA SER A 79 4.57 4.79 1.14
C SER A 79 5.50 4.49 2.33
N ILE A 80 5.17 4.98 3.53
CA ILE A 80 5.98 4.84 4.75
C ILE A 80 6.09 3.36 5.11
N THR A 81 7.30 2.82 5.10
CA THR A 81 7.54 1.44 5.54
C THR A 81 7.43 1.32 7.06
N ARG A 82 7.28 0.07 7.55
CA ARG A 82 7.36 -0.20 8.99
C ARG A 82 8.67 0.32 9.57
N ASP A 83 9.78 0.09 8.90
CA ASP A 83 11.11 0.43 9.40
C ASP A 83 11.30 1.96 9.44
N ASP A 84 10.79 2.69 8.45
CA ASP A 84 10.76 4.17 8.48
C ASP A 84 9.97 4.69 9.69
N PHE A 85 8.79 4.13 9.94
CA PHE A 85 7.95 4.52 11.08
C PHE A 85 8.61 4.18 12.42
N TYR A 86 9.38 3.08 12.47
CA TYR A 86 10.09 2.67 13.67
C TYR A 86 11.28 3.57 14.02
N ALA A 87 11.70 4.47 13.13
CA ALA A 87 12.61 5.56 13.46
C ALA A 87 12.04 6.52 14.52
N LEU A 88 10.70 6.56 14.65
CA LEU A 88 10.00 7.29 15.71
C LEU A 88 9.91 6.50 17.03
N GLU A 89 10.51 5.32 17.16
CA GLU A 89 10.48 4.44 18.34
C GLU A 89 9.07 4.18 18.89
N PRO A 90 8.07 3.77 18.05
CA PRO A 90 6.69 3.64 18.46
C PRO A 90 6.46 2.44 19.38
N ASN A 91 5.65 2.61 20.43
CA ASN A 91 5.07 1.53 21.20
C ASN A 91 3.56 1.45 20.95
N PHE A 92 2.99 0.24 21.06
CA PHE A 92 1.54 0.11 20.96
C PHE A 92 0.84 0.90 22.06
N GLY A 93 -0.13 1.68 21.68
CA GLY A 93 -0.84 2.62 22.55
C GLY A 93 -0.33 4.06 22.47
N ASP A 94 0.87 4.29 21.93
CA ASP A 94 1.39 5.65 21.73
C ASP A 94 0.50 6.43 20.77
N ARG A 95 0.48 7.74 20.94
CA ARG A 95 -0.26 8.67 20.09
C ARG A 95 0.68 9.50 19.27
N PHE A 96 0.36 9.64 18.00
CA PHE A 96 1.10 10.45 17.03
C PHE A 96 0.18 11.50 16.44
N GLU A 97 0.71 12.70 16.19
CA GLU A 97 0.02 13.64 15.35
C GLU A 97 0.13 13.18 13.90
N VAL A 98 -1.03 13.03 13.27
CA VAL A 98 -1.13 12.67 11.85
C VAL A 98 -1.71 13.85 11.11
N THR A 99 -0.99 14.29 10.08
CA THR A 99 -1.43 15.38 9.20
C THR A 99 -1.47 14.88 7.76
N ILE A 100 -2.56 15.16 7.05
CA ILE A 100 -2.73 14.80 5.64
C ILE A 100 -2.98 16.06 4.83
N PHE A 101 -2.26 16.16 3.72
CA PHE A 101 -2.37 17.25 2.77
C PHE A 101 -2.78 16.76 1.38
N ASN A 102 -3.52 17.57 0.65
CA ASN A 102 -3.68 17.48 -0.80
C ASN A 102 -2.96 18.68 -1.43
N ASN A 103 -1.82 18.46 -2.03
CA ASN A 103 -0.82 19.49 -2.29
C ASN A 103 -0.52 20.25 -0.98
N ASP A 104 -0.72 21.56 -0.95
CA ASP A 104 -0.50 22.42 0.23
C ASP A 104 -1.76 22.58 1.11
N MET A 105 -2.88 21.97 0.70
CA MET A 105 -4.14 22.09 1.45
C MET A 105 -4.21 21.07 2.56
N LEU A 106 -4.33 21.53 3.81
CA LEU A 106 -4.58 20.68 4.97
C LEU A 106 -5.97 20.04 4.86
N VAL A 107 -6.00 18.70 4.89
CA VAL A 107 -7.23 17.90 4.81
C VAL A 107 -7.58 17.28 6.14
N TYR A 108 -6.57 16.81 6.88
CA TYR A 108 -6.77 16.15 8.16
C TYR A 108 -5.61 16.45 9.11
N GLN A 109 -5.92 16.72 10.36
CA GLN A 109 -4.92 16.78 11.44
C GLN A 109 -5.55 16.30 12.74
N ASN A 110 -4.99 15.28 13.35
CA ASN A 110 -5.45 14.77 14.64
C ASN A 110 -4.39 13.89 15.28
N GLN A 111 -4.55 13.67 16.59
CA GLN A 111 -3.79 12.65 17.31
C GLN A 111 -4.41 11.27 17.11
N VAL A 112 -3.61 10.31 16.65
CA VAL A 112 -4.04 8.96 16.32
C VAL A 112 -3.22 7.94 17.08
N THR A 113 -3.89 6.94 17.66
CA THR A 113 -3.24 5.86 18.41
C THR A 113 -2.60 4.85 17.46
N TYR A 114 -1.39 4.40 17.77
CA TYR A 114 -0.76 3.25 17.13
C TYR A 114 -1.20 1.96 17.81
N GLY A 115 -1.74 1.02 17.06
CA GLY A 115 -2.26 -0.25 17.58
C GLY A 115 -1.95 -1.44 16.69
N LYS A 116 -2.18 -2.65 17.24
CA LYS A 116 -2.02 -3.93 16.54
C LYS A 116 -3.19 -4.25 15.63
N SER A 117 -4.38 -3.86 16.06
CA SER A 117 -5.63 -4.16 15.36
C SER A 117 -6.64 -3.03 15.55
N PHE A 118 -7.66 -3.00 14.71
CA PHE A 118 -8.74 -2.00 14.80
C PHE A 118 -9.46 -2.01 16.16
N ALA A 119 -9.45 -3.17 16.86
CA ALA A 119 -10.08 -3.32 18.18
C ALA A 119 -9.35 -2.56 19.30
N ASP A 120 -8.15 -2.07 19.07
CA ASP A 120 -7.37 -1.32 20.07
C ASP A 120 -7.89 0.12 20.26
N VAL A 121 -8.79 0.56 19.40
CA VAL A 121 -9.49 1.85 19.51
C VAL A 121 -11.00 1.63 19.51
N ARG A 122 -11.76 2.61 20.01
CA ARG A 122 -13.24 2.54 20.01
C ARG A 122 -13.78 2.62 18.58
N ILE A 123 -14.99 2.09 18.37
CA ILE A 123 -15.72 2.22 17.11
C ILE A 123 -15.78 3.70 16.71
N GLY A 124 -15.48 3.97 15.43
CA GLY A 124 -15.44 5.32 14.85
C GLY A 124 -14.14 6.09 15.10
N GLN A 125 -13.20 5.56 15.88
CA GLN A 125 -11.91 6.22 16.10
C GLN A 125 -10.86 5.80 15.08
N PRO A 126 -9.97 6.73 14.69
CA PRO A 126 -8.84 6.44 13.81
C PRO A 126 -7.74 5.66 14.52
N ILE A 127 -6.99 4.87 13.74
CA ILE A 127 -5.86 4.07 14.21
C ILE A 127 -4.75 4.06 13.16
N ILE A 128 -3.51 4.16 13.64
CA ILE A 128 -2.30 3.81 12.87
C ILE A 128 -2.04 2.32 13.09
N TYR A 129 -1.74 1.59 12.03
CA TYR A 129 -1.38 0.17 12.11
C TYR A 129 -0.37 -0.20 11.01
N ILE A 130 0.29 -1.35 11.14
CA ILE A 130 1.13 -1.90 10.09
C ILE A 130 0.30 -2.90 9.27
N ASN A 131 0.20 -2.65 7.97
CA ASN A 131 -0.58 -3.48 7.05
C ASN A 131 0.19 -4.73 6.59
N SER A 132 -0.44 -5.58 5.77
CA SER A 132 0.14 -6.83 5.24
C SER A 132 1.32 -6.64 4.29
N LEU A 133 1.58 -5.44 3.81
CA LEU A 133 2.75 -5.07 3.01
C LEU A 133 3.88 -4.47 3.86
N TYR A 134 3.80 -4.58 5.18
CA TYR A 134 4.75 -3.97 6.12
C TYR A 134 4.87 -2.45 5.95
N ARG A 135 3.76 -1.78 5.63
CA ARG A 135 3.66 -0.33 5.51
C ARG A 135 2.67 0.23 6.52
N VAL A 136 2.85 1.50 6.85
CA VAL A 136 1.90 2.22 7.71
C VAL A 136 0.56 2.36 7.01
N GLY A 137 -0.51 2.01 7.71
CA GLY A 137 -1.88 2.25 7.32
C GLY A 137 -2.61 3.12 8.32
N LEU A 138 -3.60 3.87 7.85
CA LEU A 138 -4.59 4.56 8.66
C LEU A 138 -5.98 3.98 8.39
N ALA A 139 -6.71 3.73 9.45
CA ALA A 139 -8.08 3.23 9.35
C ALA A 139 -8.98 3.90 10.39
N ILE A 140 -10.28 3.72 10.24
CA ILE A 140 -11.28 3.98 11.28
C ILE A 140 -11.87 2.64 11.69
N ASN A 141 -11.90 2.35 12.99
CA ASN A 141 -12.58 1.15 13.47
C ASN A 141 -14.05 1.17 13.09
N GLN A 142 -14.47 0.20 12.26
CA GLN A 142 -15.81 0.08 11.65
C GLN A 142 -16.24 1.31 10.83
N GLY A 143 -15.30 2.00 10.19
CA GLY A 143 -15.55 3.15 9.33
C GLY A 143 -14.59 3.23 8.15
N SER A 144 -14.88 4.13 7.21
CA SER A 144 -14.01 4.43 6.07
C SER A 144 -13.30 5.76 6.29
N PHE A 145 -11.98 5.71 6.47
CA PHE A 145 -11.16 6.91 6.62
C PHE A 145 -11.22 7.77 5.36
N ALA A 146 -11.05 7.15 4.19
CA ALA A 146 -11.08 7.85 2.91
C ALA A 146 -12.40 8.62 2.68
N LYS A 147 -13.54 8.01 3.03
CA LYS A 147 -14.85 8.67 2.89
C LYS A 147 -15.09 9.74 3.95
N ALA A 148 -14.70 9.47 5.20
CA ALA A 148 -14.94 10.39 6.31
C ALA A 148 -14.23 11.74 6.10
N TYR A 149 -13.04 11.70 5.50
CA TYR A 149 -12.19 12.89 5.32
C TYR A 149 -11.94 13.25 3.86
N ASN A 150 -12.62 12.58 2.91
CA ASN A 150 -12.48 12.80 1.46
C ASN A 150 -11.02 12.72 0.99
N VAL A 151 -10.29 11.70 1.46
CA VAL A 151 -8.88 11.48 1.11
C VAL A 151 -8.78 10.66 -0.17
N GLY A 152 -7.90 11.06 -1.08
CA GLY A 152 -7.54 10.36 -2.30
C GLY A 152 -6.15 9.74 -2.26
N VAL A 153 -5.62 9.36 -3.41
CA VAL A 153 -4.29 8.80 -3.62
C VAL A 153 -3.52 9.52 -4.72
N GLY A 154 -2.23 9.27 -4.77
CA GLY A 154 -1.33 9.78 -5.80
C GLY A 154 -0.38 10.84 -5.29
N SER A 155 0.44 11.38 -6.19
CA SER A 155 1.56 12.27 -5.88
C SER A 155 1.16 13.59 -5.18
N ASN A 156 -0.12 13.93 -5.19
CA ASN A 156 -0.63 15.13 -4.52
C ASN A 156 -1.01 14.88 -3.05
N TRP A 157 -1.10 13.63 -2.63
CA TRP A 157 -1.56 13.25 -1.30
C TRP A 157 -0.38 12.87 -0.43
N HIS A 158 -0.08 13.73 0.55
CA HIS A 158 1.02 13.57 1.49
C HIS A 158 0.51 13.31 2.88
N ILE A 159 1.27 12.53 3.64
CA ILE A 159 1.01 12.25 5.05
C ILE A 159 2.26 12.54 5.87
N GLU A 160 2.05 13.16 7.01
CA GLU A 160 3.04 13.37 8.05
C GLU A 160 2.60 12.66 9.31
N ILE A 161 3.53 11.95 9.95
CA ILE A 161 3.32 11.31 11.25
C ILE A 161 4.40 11.81 12.18
N LYS A 162 3.99 12.52 13.21
CA LYS A 162 4.89 13.17 14.16
C LYS A 162 4.73 12.55 15.54
N ARG A 163 5.86 12.18 16.17
CA ARG A 163 5.87 11.81 17.57
C ARG A 163 5.58 13.02 18.42
N LEU A 164 4.62 12.88 19.33
CA LEU A 164 4.35 13.92 20.32
C LEU A 164 5.45 13.84 21.37
N GLY A 165 6.06 14.98 21.72
CA GLY A 165 6.97 15.07 22.85
C GLY A 165 6.24 14.74 24.16
N ASP A 166 6.99 14.24 25.12
CA ASP A 166 6.53 14.01 26.49
C ASP A 166 6.13 15.33 27.18
#